data_02c8251822021928036a2ce97bf3aa88
#
_entry.id   02c8251822021928036a2ce97bf3aa88
#
_cell.length_a   1.000
_cell.length_b   1.000
_cell.length_c   1.000
_cell.angle_alpha   90.00
_cell.angle_beta   90.00
_cell.angle_gamma   90.00
#
_symmetry.space_group_name_H-M   'P 1'
#
loop_
_entity.id
_entity.type
_entity.pdbx_description
1 polymer ?
#
loop_
_entity_poly.entity_id
_entity_poly.type
_entity_poly.pdbx_seq_one_letter_code
_entity_poly.pdbx_strand_id
1 'polypeptide(L)'
;MENQPERRDNRRHEIGDRIAAIRTRINDLQQARDSRVSEESSERLTEAQNHAARSRAMAQRALASSVQGLLRAAQAHDRSAISHERLAKAVGSNEEEHRQQAAHHRAAAAADRQRAEAAQALLSSRAVNRQDDEQQGDRTAS
;
A
#
# COMPACT_ATOMS: atom_id res chain seq x y z
N MET A 1 24.26 -67.71 40.95
CA MET A 1 23.90 -67.72 39.53
C MET A 1 22.70 -66.80 39.31
N GLU A 2 22.94 -65.63 38.83
CA GLU A 2 21.82 -64.70 38.54
C GLU A 2 21.04 -65.17 37.31
N ASN A 3 19.71 -65.21 37.45
CA ASN A 3 18.78 -65.79 36.49
C ASN A 3 18.83 -65.02 35.13
N GLN A 4 19.23 -65.64 34.07
CA GLN A 4 19.28 -65.07 32.70
C GLN A 4 17.94 -64.44 32.21
N PRO A 5 16.76 -64.92 32.59
CA PRO A 5 15.50 -64.30 32.20
C PRO A 5 15.30 -62.89 32.76
N GLU A 6 15.61 -62.60 34.01
CA GLU A 6 15.45 -61.29 34.65
C GLU A 6 16.33 -60.23 33.98
N ARG A 7 17.53 -60.57 33.53
CA ARG A 7 18.39 -59.65 32.78
C ARG A 7 17.85 -59.29 31.37
N ARG A 8 17.10 -60.21 30.75
CA ARG A 8 16.46 -59.95 29.45
C ARG A 8 15.24 -59.06 29.58
N ASP A 9 14.44 -59.21 30.63
CA ASP A 9 13.27 -58.41 30.86
C ASP A 9 13.66 -56.99 31.31
N ASN A 10 14.68 -56.84 32.12
CA ASN A 10 15.21 -55.50 32.47
C ASN A 10 15.73 -54.75 31.24
N ARG A 11 16.46 -55.41 30.30
CA ARG A 11 16.88 -54.78 29.05
C ARG A 11 15.74 -54.38 28.13
N ARG A 12 14.65 -55.15 28.08
CA ARG A 12 13.46 -54.80 27.31
C ARG A 12 12.76 -53.57 27.89
N HIS A 13 12.67 -53.48 29.18
CA HIS A 13 12.13 -52.29 29.86
C HIS A 13 13.01 -51.06 29.57
N GLU A 14 14.30 -51.15 29.70
CA GLU A 14 15.24 -50.08 29.45
C GLU A 14 15.19 -49.57 27.99
N ILE A 15 15.02 -50.49 27.01
CA ILE A 15 14.85 -50.16 25.59
C ILE A 15 13.47 -49.48 25.40
N GLY A 16 12.42 -49.96 26.04
CA GLY A 16 11.09 -49.34 26.00
C GLY A 16 11.11 -47.89 26.48
N ASP A 17 11.73 -47.66 27.64
CA ASP A 17 11.87 -46.32 28.23
C ASP A 17 12.69 -45.37 27.32
N ARG A 18 13.76 -45.86 26.72
CA ARG A 18 14.54 -45.06 25.75
C ARG A 18 13.73 -44.71 24.51
N ILE A 19 12.95 -45.65 23.96
CA ILE A 19 12.08 -45.38 22.81
C ILE A 19 11.02 -44.36 23.16
N ALA A 20 10.42 -44.45 24.36
CA ALA A 20 9.45 -43.47 24.84
C ALA A 20 10.07 -42.07 24.96
N ALA A 21 11.24 -41.96 25.57
CA ALA A 21 11.98 -40.70 25.70
C ALA A 21 12.35 -40.09 24.33
N ILE A 22 12.76 -40.89 23.37
CA ILE A 22 13.08 -40.44 21.99
C ILE A 22 11.79 -39.90 21.32
N ARG A 23 10.67 -40.63 21.43
CA ARG A 23 9.37 -40.15 20.87
C ARG A 23 8.93 -38.83 21.43
N THR A 24 9.01 -38.66 22.75
CA THR A 24 8.72 -37.40 23.41
C THR A 24 9.61 -36.28 22.85
N ARG A 25 10.90 -36.52 22.75
CA ARG A 25 11.86 -35.54 22.21
C ARG A 25 11.57 -35.16 20.76
N ILE A 26 11.17 -36.12 19.92
CA ILE A 26 10.79 -35.88 18.52
C ILE A 26 9.53 -34.96 18.48
N ASN A 27 8.53 -35.27 19.29
CA ASN A 27 7.30 -34.45 19.36
C ASN A 27 7.59 -33.03 19.83
N ASP A 28 8.43 -32.86 20.85
CA ASP A 28 8.83 -31.53 21.36
C ASP A 28 9.54 -30.71 20.29
N LEU A 29 10.46 -31.35 19.54
CA LEU A 29 11.17 -30.70 18.44
C LEU A 29 10.25 -30.33 17.26
N GLN A 30 9.27 -31.17 16.95
CA GLN A 30 8.27 -30.88 15.92
C GLN A 30 7.40 -29.70 16.33
N GLN A 31 6.87 -29.67 17.55
CA GLN A 31 6.11 -28.55 18.06
C GLN A 31 6.91 -27.25 18.07
N ALA A 32 8.16 -27.29 18.53
CA ALA A 32 9.02 -26.10 18.52
C ALA A 32 9.30 -25.58 17.11
N ARG A 33 9.45 -26.48 16.12
CA ARG A 33 9.61 -26.11 14.72
C ARG A 33 8.36 -25.46 14.16
N ASP A 34 7.19 -26.08 14.39
CA ASP A 34 5.91 -25.60 13.85
C ASP A 34 5.55 -24.21 14.45
N SER A 35 5.83 -24.00 15.74
CA SER A 35 5.67 -22.71 16.39
C SER A 35 6.54 -21.62 15.75
N ARG A 36 7.83 -21.91 15.51
CA ARG A 36 8.75 -20.94 14.86
C ARG A 36 8.31 -20.60 13.44
N VAL A 37 7.89 -21.59 12.65
CA VAL A 37 7.39 -21.37 11.28
C VAL A 37 6.13 -20.49 11.29
N SER A 38 5.24 -20.69 12.27
CA SER A 38 4.04 -19.88 12.43
C SER A 38 4.37 -18.43 12.82
N GLU A 39 5.29 -18.22 13.76
CA GLU A 39 5.76 -16.90 14.19
C GLU A 39 6.41 -16.13 13.04
N GLU A 40 7.37 -16.74 12.33
CA GLU A 40 8.03 -16.13 11.17
C GLU A 40 7.03 -15.77 10.06
N SER A 41 6.03 -16.62 9.82
CA SER A 41 5.00 -16.36 8.82
C SER A 41 4.10 -15.19 9.21
N SER A 42 3.75 -15.07 10.48
CA SER A 42 2.97 -13.97 11.04
C SER A 42 3.73 -12.64 10.97
N GLU A 43 5.03 -12.65 11.32
CA GLU A 43 5.89 -11.46 11.22
C GLU A 43 6.02 -10.97 9.78
N ARG A 44 6.28 -11.88 8.82
CA ARG A 44 6.36 -11.55 7.39
C ARG A 44 5.06 -10.98 6.85
N LEU A 45 3.92 -11.52 7.26
CA LEU A 45 2.62 -11.01 6.87
C LEU A 45 2.40 -9.59 7.40
N THR A 46 2.72 -9.36 8.67
CA THR A 46 2.61 -8.05 9.31
C THR A 46 3.53 -7.02 8.63
N GLU A 47 4.77 -7.40 8.32
CA GLU A 47 5.70 -6.55 7.59
C GLU A 47 5.20 -6.20 6.18
N ALA A 48 4.69 -7.18 5.44
CA ALA A 48 4.10 -6.98 4.12
C ALA A 48 2.88 -6.04 4.16
N GLN A 49 2.01 -6.19 5.16
CA GLN A 49 0.87 -5.31 5.38
C GLN A 49 1.31 -3.87 5.69
N ASN A 50 2.31 -3.70 6.55
CA ASN A 50 2.88 -2.40 6.88
C ASN A 50 3.52 -1.73 5.66
N HIS A 51 4.26 -2.50 4.86
CA HIS A 51 4.84 -2.00 3.61
C HIS A 51 3.76 -1.56 2.62
N ALA A 52 2.72 -2.36 2.43
CA ALA A 52 1.59 -2.02 1.57
C ALA A 52 0.85 -0.76 2.05
N ALA A 53 0.65 -0.61 3.36
CA ALA A 53 0.03 0.58 3.94
C ALA A 53 0.86 1.86 3.69
N ARG A 54 2.19 1.79 3.90
CA ARG A 54 3.11 2.91 3.62
C ARG A 54 3.09 3.27 2.14
N SER A 55 3.16 2.30 1.24
CA SER A 55 3.14 2.51 -0.20
C SER A 55 1.85 3.19 -0.67
N ARG A 56 0.70 2.77 -0.13
CA ARG A 56 -0.60 3.41 -0.39
C ARG A 56 -0.62 4.86 0.09
N ALA A 57 -0.11 5.13 1.28
CA ALA A 57 -0.04 6.49 1.84
C ALA A 57 0.86 7.40 0.98
N MET A 58 2.00 6.91 0.53
CA MET A 58 2.89 7.66 -0.38
C MET A 58 2.21 7.94 -1.72
N ALA A 59 1.54 6.96 -2.32
CA ALA A 59 0.81 7.15 -3.58
C ALA A 59 -0.31 8.19 -3.45
N GLN A 60 -1.04 8.20 -2.33
CA GLN A 60 -2.07 9.22 -2.07
C GLN A 60 -1.48 10.64 -1.93
N ARG A 61 -0.37 10.78 -1.21
CA ARG A 61 0.32 12.07 -1.09
C ARG A 61 0.83 12.56 -2.44
N ALA A 62 1.41 11.69 -3.25
CA ALA A 62 1.87 12.02 -4.59
C ALA A 62 0.72 12.50 -5.49
N LEU A 63 -0.42 11.79 -5.45
CA LEU A 63 -1.61 12.18 -6.21
C LEU A 63 -2.19 13.52 -5.74
N ALA A 64 -2.29 13.77 -4.44
CA ALA A 64 -2.72 15.04 -3.89
C ALA A 64 -1.79 16.19 -4.28
N SER A 65 -0.47 15.96 -4.26
CA SER A 65 0.53 16.92 -4.73
C SER A 65 0.39 17.22 -6.23
N SER A 66 0.08 16.20 -7.03
CA SER A 66 -0.17 16.33 -8.47
C SER A 66 -1.40 17.21 -8.74
N VAL A 67 -2.51 17.01 -8.00
CA VAL A 67 -3.70 17.86 -8.09
C VAL A 67 -3.35 19.32 -7.83
N GLN A 68 -2.60 19.59 -6.76
CA GLN A 68 -2.18 20.97 -6.44
C GLN A 68 -1.23 21.55 -7.52
N GLY A 69 -0.38 20.73 -8.10
CA GLY A 69 0.49 21.13 -9.21
C GLY A 69 -0.32 21.55 -10.45
N LEU A 70 -1.30 20.73 -10.85
CA LEU A 70 -2.18 21.02 -11.98
C LEU A 70 -3.01 22.30 -11.77
N LEU A 71 -3.55 22.52 -10.59
CA LEU A 71 -4.30 23.74 -10.28
C LEU A 71 -3.42 25.00 -10.35
N ARG A 72 -2.17 24.90 -9.87
CA ARG A 72 -1.20 26.01 -10.00
C ARG A 72 -0.81 26.27 -11.46
N ALA A 73 -0.64 25.24 -12.26
CA ALA A 73 -0.38 25.35 -13.70
C ALA A 73 -1.56 26.04 -14.41
N ALA A 74 -2.79 25.62 -14.13
CA ALA A 74 -3.99 26.25 -14.67
C ALA A 74 -4.05 27.75 -14.34
N GLN A 75 -3.77 28.13 -13.09
CA GLN A 75 -3.70 29.53 -12.68
C GLN A 75 -2.59 30.32 -13.40
N ALA A 76 -1.44 29.70 -13.66
CA ALA A 76 -0.37 30.32 -14.43
C ALA A 76 -0.79 30.56 -15.88
N HIS A 77 -1.44 29.57 -16.51
CA HIS A 77 -2.00 29.71 -17.85
C HIS A 77 -3.06 30.81 -17.92
N ASP A 78 -3.96 30.92 -16.95
CA ASP A 78 -4.94 32.02 -16.89
C ASP A 78 -4.26 33.40 -16.82
N ARG A 79 -3.23 33.55 -16.00
CA ARG A 79 -2.47 34.81 -15.93
C ARG A 79 -1.80 35.16 -17.25
N SER A 80 -1.24 34.15 -17.94
CA SER A 80 -0.64 34.32 -19.26
C SER A 80 -1.69 34.74 -20.31
N ALA A 81 -2.87 34.12 -20.29
CA ALA A 81 -3.98 34.49 -21.16
C ALA A 81 -4.39 35.94 -20.98
N ILE A 82 -4.57 36.37 -19.72
CA ILE A 82 -4.90 37.78 -19.39
C ILE A 82 -3.82 38.74 -19.88
N SER A 83 -2.55 38.37 -19.75
CA SER A 83 -1.44 39.19 -20.23
C SER A 83 -1.47 39.36 -21.75
N HIS A 84 -1.69 38.30 -22.50
CA HIS A 84 -1.84 38.35 -23.96
C HIS A 84 -3.09 39.13 -24.39
N GLU A 85 -4.22 39.02 -23.69
CA GLU A 85 -5.42 39.84 -23.98
C GLU A 85 -5.18 41.33 -23.77
N ARG A 86 -4.36 41.67 -22.77
CA ARG A 86 -3.97 43.10 -22.55
C ARG A 86 -3.06 43.61 -23.68
N LEU A 87 -2.10 42.79 -24.07
CA LEU A 87 -1.21 43.10 -25.19
C LEU A 87 -1.97 43.23 -26.53
N ALA A 88 -2.95 42.38 -26.78
CA ALA A 88 -3.80 42.48 -27.98
C ALA A 88 -4.56 43.80 -28.08
N LYS A 89 -4.83 44.44 -26.94
CA LYS A 89 -5.51 45.75 -26.88
C LYS A 89 -4.56 46.96 -26.96
N ALA A 90 -3.25 46.71 -26.88
CA ALA A 90 -2.26 47.78 -26.91
C ALA A 90 -2.01 48.24 -28.36
N VAL A 91 -1.87 49.56 -28.54
CA VAL A 91 -1.60 50.15 -29.85
C VAL A 91 -0.24 49.66 -30.39
N GLY A 92 -0.21 49.18 -31.64
CA GLY A 92 1.00 48.73 -32.31
C GLY A 92 1.39 47.28 -31.98
N SER A 93 0.56 46.51 -31.26
CA SER A 93 0.76 45.11 -31.01
C SER A 93 0.28 44.25 -32.19
N ASN A 94 0.83 43.03 -32.32
CA ASN A 94 0.27 41.99 -33.19
C ASN A 94 -0.99 41.37 -32.53
N GLU A 95 -2.09 42.04 -32.72
CA GLU A 95 -3.38 41.76 -32.03
C GLU A 95 -3.85 40.34 -32.22
N GLU A 96 -3.78 39.81 -33.46
CA GLU A 96 -4.26 38.50 -33.80
C GLU A 96 -3.38 37.39 -33.15
N GLU A 97 -2.06 37.57 -33.19
CA GLU A 97 -1.14 36.63 -32.53
C GLU A 97 -1.39 36.56 -31.00
N HIS A 98 -1.57 37.73 -30.36
CA HIS A 98 -1.84 37.75 -28.93
C HIS A 98 -3.20 37.16 -28.58
N ARG A 99 -4.23 37.32 -29.44
CA ARG A 99 -5.50 36.60 -29.24
C ARG A 99 -5.37 35.11 -29.35
N GLN A 100 -4.60 34.61 -30.33
CA GLN A 100 -4.34 33.17 -30.47
C GLN A 100 -3.56 32.61 -29.29
N GLN A 101 -2.56 33.31 -28.79
CA GLN A 101 -1.83 32.90 -27.57
C GLN A 101 -2.72 32.91 -26.33
N ALA A 102 -3.57 33.88 -26.16
CA ALA A 102 -4.54 33.91 -25.06
C ALA A 102 -5.51 32.72 -25.12
N ALA A 103 -6.03 32.40 -26.31
CA ALA A 103 -6.91 31.24 -26.50
C ALA A 103 -6.19 29.91 -26.18
N HIS A 104 -4.91 29.78 -26.63
CA HIS A 104 -4.08 28.60 -26.31
C HIS A 104 -3.89 28.44 -24.80
N HIS A 105 -3.55 29.50 -24.08
CA HIS A 105 -3.39 29.46 -22.63
C HIS A 105 -4.72 29.14 -21.91
N ARG A 106 -5.85 29.64 -22.37
CA ARG A 106 -7.17 29.27 -21.79
C ARG A 106 -7.49 27.81 -21.99
N ALA A 107 -7.19 27.25 -23.16
CA ALA A 107 -7.37 25.81 -23.43
C ALA A 107 -6.46 24.95 -22.54
N ALA A 108 -5.21 25.35 -22.35
CA ALA A 108 -4.28 24.68 -21.44
C ALA A 108 -4.76 24.73 -19.97
N ALA A 109 -5.25 25.89 -19.49
CA ALA A 109 -5.81 26.02 -18.16
C ALA A 109 -7.04 25.10 -17.95
N ALA A 110 -7.92 25.02 -18.94
CA ALA A 110 -9.08 24.13 -18.89
C ALA A 110 -8.66 22.65 -18.83
N ALA A 111 -7.70 22.24 -19.64
CA ALA A 111 -7.17 20.87 -19.64
C ALA A 111 -6.54 20.50 -18.29
N ASP A 112 -5.77 21.41 -17.69
CA ASP A 112 -5.17 21.15 -16.37
C ASP A 112 -6.21 21.06 -15.25
N ARG A 113 -7.29 21.83 -15.30
CA ARG A 113 -8.40 21.67 -14.36
C ARG A 113 -9.11 20.32 -14.52
N GLN A 114 -9.38 19.89 -15.74
CA GLN A 114 -9.99 18.58 -15.99
C GLN A 114 -9.13 17.43 -15.45
N ARG A 115 -7.80 17.51 -15.64
CA ARG A 115 -6.86 16.51 -15.08
C ARG A 115 -6.87 16.54 -13.56
N ALA A 116 -6.93 17.74 -12.95
CA ALA A 116 -7.02 17.87 -11.50
C ALA A 116 -8.31 17.28 -10.94
N GLU A 117 -9.45 17.52 -11.60
CA GLU A 117 -10.75 16.94 -11.23
C GLU A 117 -10.75 15.42 -11.32
N ALA A 118 -10.20 14.85 -12.41
CA ALA A 118 -10.08 13.41 -12.57
C ALA A 118 -9.19 12.78 -11.47
N ALA A 119 -8.07 13.41 -11.14
CA ALA A 119 -7.19 12.97 -10.06
C ALA A 119 -7.86 13.08 -8.68
N GLN A 120 -8.64 14.13 -8.45
CA GLN A 120 -9.42 14.33 -7.22
C GLN A 120 -10.51 13.26 -7.07
N ALA A 121 -11.19 12.89 -8.15
CA ALA A 121 -12.19 11.82 -8.15
C ALA A 121 -11.57 10.46 -7.76
N LEU A 122 -10.35 10.17 -8.23
CA LEU A 122 -9.60 8.97 -7.84
C LEU A 122 -9.23 8.97 -6.35
N LEU A 123 -8.89 10.12 -5.77
CA LEU A 123 -8.64 10.24 -4.33
C LEU A 123 -9.91 9.97 -3.52
N SER A 124 -11.04 10.51 -3.95
CA SER A 124 -12.34 10.36 -3.27
C SER A 124 -12.84 8.93 -3.32
N SER A 125 -12.79 8.26 -4.47
CA SER A 125 -13.25 6.86 -4.62
C SER A 125 -12.42 5.90 -3.75
N ARG A 126 -11.11 6.13 -3.63
CA ARG A 126 -10.24 5.33 -2.76
C ARG A 126 -10.50 5.56 -1.27
N ALA A 127 -10.99 6.73 -0.88
CA ALA A 127 -11.38 7.00 0.50
C ALA A 127 -12.67 6.25 0.87
N VAL A 128 -13.66 6.24 -0.01
CA VAL A 128 -14.94 5.52 0.18
C VAL A 128 -14.70 4.01 0.31
N ASN A 129 -13.99 3.39 -0.64
CA ASN A 129 -13.72 1.96 -0.60
C ASN A 129 -13.01 1.51 0.69
N ARG A 130 -12.20 2.38 1.31
CA ARG A 130 -11.52 2.07 2.57
C ARG A 130 -12.48 2.05 3.75
N GLN A 131 -13.45 2.95 3.79
CA GLN A 131 -14.48 2.98 4.84
C GLN A 131 -15.37 1.75 4.78
N ASP A 132 -15.68 1.28 3.58
CA ASP A 132 -16.49 0.07 3.37
C ASP A 132 -15.75 -1.20 3.83
N ASP A 133 -14.44 -1.31 3.52
CA ASP A 133 -13.59 -2.42 3.95
C ASP A 133 -13.44 -2.47 5.50
N GLU A 134 -13.25 -1.32 6.16
CA GLU A 134 -13.16 -1.22 7.62
C GLU A 134 -14.47 -1.61 8.31
N GLN A 135 -15.63 -1.20 7.77
CA GLN A 135 -16.94 -1.55 8.32
C GLN A 135 -17.30 -3.02 8.10
N GLN A 136 -16.81 -3.62 7.01
CA GLN A 136 -17.06 -5.03 6.71
C GLN A 136 -16.20 -5.95 7.58
N GLY A 137 -14.98 -5.54 7.91
CA GLY A 137 -14.08 -6.23 8.84
C GLY A 137 -14.63 -6.32 10.27
N ASP A 138 -15.28 -5.27 10.74
CA ASP A 138 -15.84 -5.19 12.10
C ASP A 138 -17.11 -6.06 12.26
N ARG A 139 -17.88 -6.24 11.17
CA ARG A 139 -19.07 -7.10 11.15
C ARG A 139 -18.78 -8.60 11.14
N THR A 140 -17.60 -9.00 10.71
CA THR A 140 -17.19 -10.42 10.66
C THR A 140 -16.45 -10.85 11.91
N ALA A 141 -16.09 -9.93 12.80
CA ALA A 141 -15.40 -10.18 14.06
C ALA A 141 -16.34 -10.29 15.29
N SER A 142 -17.66 -10.12 15.09
CA SER A 142 -18.70 -10.24 16.13
C SER A 142 -19.51 -11.50 15.97
#